data_5dbd9f97cef8689de4981f966790adf0
#
_entry.id   5dbd9f97cef8689de4981f966790adf0
#
_cell.length_a   1.000
_cell.length_b   1.000
_cell.length_c   1.000
_cell.angle_alpha   90.00
_cell.angle_beta   90.00
_cell.angle_gamma   90.00
#
_symmetry.space_group_name_H-M   'P 1'
#
loop_
_entity.id
_entity.type
_entity.pdbx_description
1 polymer ?
#
loop_
_entity_poly.entity_id
_entity_poly.type
_entity_poly.pdbx_seq_one_letter_code
_entity_poly.pdbx_strand_id
1 'polypeptide(L)'
;MKRCHSVLSAIAGLWLASTCGAAGNSFRMTAMFSDKAGLIQYIQLQELSGLDGQEYFAGLTLVVTSRAGRVKSITLPNDLPGSSTANSFALIGTRQYPGDPLVDFALPPGFLPTDGGTLVFAGVDVWDYQELPANGYTVLTRTGPTTNPPEYSGWLARSFTGRMTGLIAITDPVIEYYNQMLDHYFISASQPDIDALDSGRIPGWKRTGELFTAWTSPLLLSAVPYGDQSPPGMGPVCRLYLPPGEGDSHFYSASPAECAAARAAHRAYVMETDSAFYASLPDPVTGACGYDQVPVYRLWNARVDSNHRYTASLAIRDFMLTQGYVPEGTGPNRVTMCVGGGIFED
;
A
#
# COMPACT_ATOMS: atom_id res chain seq x y z
N MET A 1 5.59 -20.10 33.82
CA MET A 1 5.42 -19.62 35.19
C MET A 1 6.69 -19.99 35.98
N LYS A 2 7.66 -19.10 36.03
CA LYS A 2 8.79 -19.24 36.96
C LYS A 2 8.46 -18.39 38.18
N ARG A 3 8.17 -19.08 39.28
CA ARG A 3 7.91 -18.50 40.60
C ARG A 3 9.23 -17.95 41.16
N CYS A 4 9.25 -16.65 41.48
CA CYS A 4 10.30 -16.11 42.35
C CYS A 4 10.15 -16.73 43.74
N HIS A 5 11.17 -17.44 44.19
CA HIS A 5 11.23 -17.96 45.58
C HIS A 5 11.84 -16.86 46.44
N SER A 6 11.04 -16.35 47.38
CA SER A 6 11.52 -15.47 48.44
C SER A 6 12.23 -16.31 49.53
N VAL A 7 13.50 -16.03 49.77
CA VAL A 7 14.21 -16.48 50.97
C VAL A 7 14.03 -15.40 52.01
N LEU A 8 13.30 -15.70 53.08
CA LEU A 8 13.22 -14.84 54.27
C LEU A 8 14.53 -14.98 55.05
N SER A 9 15.29 -13.93 55.17
CA SER A 9 16.24 -13.71 56.24
C SER A 9 15.92 -12.40 56.92
N ALA A 10 15.48 -12.48 58.15
CA ALA A 10 15.15 -11.34 58.97
C ALA A 10 16.42 -10.68 59.53
N ILE A 11 16.76 -9.50 59.08
CA ILE A 11 17.57 -8.48 59.80
C ILE A 11 17.04 -7.10 59.39
N ALA A 12 16.94 -6.23 60.39
CA ALA A 12 16.27 -4.94 60.39
C ALA A 12 16.73 -3.94 59.31
N GLY A 13 15.77 -3.26 58.70
CA GLY A 13 15.85 -1.89 58.24
C GLY A 13 16.58 -1.63 56.94
N LEU A 14 15.91 -1.80 55.82
CA LEU A 14 15.76 -0.85 54.69
C LEU A 14 14.83 -1.58 53.69
N TRP A 15 13.66 -1.02 53.49
CA TRP A 15 12.79 -1.46 52.36
C TRP A 15 13.44 -0.98 51.07
N LEU A 16 14.34 -1.75 50.50
CA LEU A 16 14.64 -1.71 49.08
C LEU A 16 13.48 -2.43 48.40
N ALA A 17 12.52 -1.65 47.94
CA ALA A 17 11.60 -2.12 46.94
C ALA A 17 12.48 -2.61 45.77
N SER A 18 12.67 -3.93 45.65
CA SER A 18 13.15 -4.51 44.41
C SER A 18 12.07 -4.22 43.37
N THR A 19 12.22 -3.09 42.69
CA THR A 19 11.58 -2.90 41.41
C THR A 19 12.11 -4.07 40.58
N CYS A 20 11.27 -5.09 40.34
CA CYS A 20 11.48 -6.02 39.28
C CYS A 20 11.55 -5.11 38.03
N GLY A 21 12.76 -4.69 37.69
CA GLY A 21 12.99 -3.92 36.47
C GLY A 21 12.47 -4.80 35.34
N ALA A 22 11.51 -4.33 34.59
CA ALA A 22 11.16 -4.93 33.32
C ALA A 22 12.49 -5.18 32.62
N ALA A 23 12.81 -6.46 32.36
CA ALA A 23 13.98 -6.82 31.57
C ALA A 23 13.87 -6.01 30.30
N GLY A 24 14.81 -5.07 30.09
CA GLY A 24 14.69 -4.10 29.01
C GLY A 24 14.59 -4.87 27.71
N ASN A 25 13.48 -4.71 27.02
CA ASN A 25 13.27 -5.30 25.71
C ASN A 25 14.42 -4.87 24.79
N SER A 26 15.15 -5.84 24.23
CA SER A 26 16.33 -5.60 23.40
C SER A 26 15.99 -5.26 21.95
N PHE A 27 14.71 -5.30 21.59
CA PHE A 27 14.26 -4.87 20.28
C PHE A 27 14.44 -3.37 20.07
N ARG A 28 14.85 -3.00 18.87
CA ARG A 28 15.05 -1.60 18.46
C ARG A 28 14.35 -1.37 17.13
N MET A 29 13.85 -0.17 16.93
CA MET A 29 13.28 0.27 15.66
C MET A 29 14.38 0.36 14.59
N THR A 30 14.24 -0.35 13.50
CA THR A 30 15.23 -0.41 12.42
C THR A 30 14.75 0.22 11.12
N ALA A 31 13.45 0.20 10.87
CA ALA A 31 12.86 0.77 9.66
C ALA A 31 11.47 1.33 9.91
N MET A 32 11.10 2.35 9.13
CA MET A 32 9.74 2.92 9.07
C MET A 32 9.34 3.14 7.62
N PHE A 33 8.05 3.00 7.35
CA PHE A 33 7.46 3.19 6.03
C PHE A 33 6.13 3.91 6.12
N SER A 34 5.81 4.69 5.10
CA SER A 34 4.47 5.23 4.86
C SER A 34 4.17 5.24 3.36
N ASP A 35 2.96 4.84 2.98
CA ASP A 35 2.43 5.19 1.68
C ASP A 35 2.09 6.68 1.61
N LYS A 36 1.72 7.17 0.44
CA LYS A 36 1.41 8.58 0.20
C LYS A 36 0.22 9.08 1.01
N ALA A 37 -0.79 8.23 1.21
CA ALA A 37 -2.01 8.56 1.94
C ALA A 37 -1.87 8.40 3.46
N GLY A 38 -0.77 7.78 3.93
CA GLY A 38 -0.60 7.41 5.34
C GLY A 38 -1.51 6.25 5.77
N LEU A 39 -2.16 5.59 4.82
CA LEU A 39 -3.06 4.47 5.09
C LEU A 39 -2.29 3.20 5.37
N ILE A 40 -1.15 3.03 4.70
CA ILE A 40 -0.25 1.90 4.89
C ILE A 40 1.03 2.40 5.54
N GLN A 41 1.21 2.03 6.79
CA GLN A 41 2.39 2.41 7.57
C GLN A 41 2.91 1.22 8.36
N TYR A 42 4.22 1.13 8.52
CA TYR A 42 4.80 0.16 9.43
C TYR A 42 6.07 0.66 10.14
N ILE A 43 6.37 0.02 11.26
CA ILE A 43 7.60 0.14 12.01
C ILE A 43 8.16 -1.27 12.17
N GLN A 44 9.36 -1.49 11.70
CA GLN A 44 10.06 -2.75 11.92
C GLN A 44 10.96 -2.63 13.15
N LEU A 45 10.82 -3.59 14.03
CA LEU A 45 11.69 -3.81 15.16
C LEU A 45 12.61 -5.00 14.88
N GLN A 46 13.82 -4.96 15.42
CA GLN A 46 14.76 -6.08 15.37
C GLN A 46 15.42 -6.25 16.73
N GLU A 47 15.54 -7.49 17.18
CA GLU A 47 16.40 -7.86 18.31
C GLU A 47 17.86 -7.82 17.84
N LEU A 48 18.66 -6.90 18.41
CA LEU A 48 20.02 -6.62 17.94
C LEU A 48 21.12 -7.17 18.85
N SER A 49 20.74 -7.78 19.99
CA SER A 49 21.69 -8.27 21.00
C SER A 49 21.96 -9.76 20.92
N GLY A 50 21.26 -10.49 20.02
CA GLY A 50 21.36 -11.93 19.91
C GLY A 50 20.76 -12.69 21.10
N LEU A 51 19.75 -12.12 21.78
CA LEU A 51 19.15 -12.65 22.99
C LEU A 51 17.81 -13.32 22.71
N ASP A 52 17.66 -14.53 23.21
CA ASP A 52 16.37 -15.21 23.35
C ASP A 52 15.60 -14.71 24.58
N GLY A 53 14.30 -15.00 24.66
CA GLY A 53 13.47 -14.65 25.82
C GLY A 53 13.06 -13.18 25.87
N GLN A 54 13.02 -12.50 24.74
CA GLN A 54 12.62 -11.09 24.60
C GLN A 54 11.20 -10.92 24.06
N GLU A 55 10.35 -11.94 24.18
CA GLU A 55 9.00 -11.99 23.66
C GLU A 55 7.99 -11.07 24.36
N TYR A 56 8.33 -10.48 25.50
CA TYR A 56 7.41 -9.73 26.36
C TYR A 56 7.10 -8.34 25.81
N PHE A 57 6.10 -8.28 24.96
CA PHE A 57 5.63 -7.04 24.30
C PHE A 57 4.33 -6.52 24.91
N ALA A 58 3.55 -7.35 25.58
CA ALA A 58 2.29 -6.94 26.21
C ALA A 58 2.51 -5.78 27.19
N GLY A 59 1.77 -4.69 26.99
CA GLY A 59 1.87 -3.49 27.81
C GLY A 59 2.97 -2.52 27.39
N LEU A 60 3.86 -2.87 26.45
CA LEU A 60 4.81 -1.90 25.88
C LEU A 60 4.07 -0.85 25.07
N THR A 61 4.60 0.37 25.07
CA THR A 61 4.00 1.50 24.38
C THR A 61 4.85 1.95 23.20
N LEU A 62 4.17 2.37 22.15
CA LEU A 62 4.73 3.12 21.04
C LEU A 62 4.11 4.50 21.07
N VAL A 63 4.94 5.54 21.15
CA VAL A 63 4.50 6.94 21.23
C VAL A 63 5.16 7.73 20.12
N VAL A 64 4.37 8.48 19.35
CA VAL A 64 4.89 9.42 18.37
C VAL A 64 4.47 10.84 18.71
N THR A 65 5.43 11.77 18.61
CA THR A 65 5.18 13.21 18.71
C THR A 65 5.55 13.85 17.38
N SER A 66 4.58 14.44 16.70
CA SER A 66 4.82 15.15 15.42
C SER A 66 5.59 16.44 15.65
N ARG A 67 6.14 17.03 14.59
CA ARG A 67 6.79 18.36 14.62
C ARG A 67 5.83 19.47 15.13
N ALA A 68 4.54 19.30 14.92
CA ALA A 68 3.51 20.21 15.45
C ALA A 68 3.13 19.94 16.91
N GLY A 69 3.85 19.05 17.61
CA GLY A 69 3.60 18.72 19.03
C GLY A 69 2.39 17.80 19.27
N ARG A 70 1.75 17.25 18.22
CA ARG A 70 0.65 16.29 18.40
C ARG A 70 1.20 14.94 18.80
N VAL A 71 0.60 14.35 19.83
CA VAL A 71 1.02 13.06 20.38
C VAL A 71 -0.02 11.99 20.04
N LYS A 72 0.42 10.85 19.55
CA LYS A 72 -0.35 9.62 19.40
C LYS A 72 0.37 8.49 20.11
N SER A 73 -0.37 7.53 20.66
CA SER A 73 0.20 6.36 21.32
C SER A 73 -0.64 5.13 21.11
N ILE A 74 0.02 3.99 21.06
CA ILE A 74 -0.61 2.66 21.16
C ILE A 74 0.07 1.86 22.25
N THR A 75 -0.66 0.93 22.86
CA THR A 75 -0.14 -0.08 23.77
C THR A 75 -0.26 -1.44 23.09
N LEU A 76 0.82 -2.20 23.06
CA LEU A 76 0.84 -3.52 22.43
C LEU A 76 0.05 -4.51 23.29
N PRO A 77 -0.92 -5.25 22.69
CA PRO A 77 -1.87 -6.02 23.46
C PRO A 77 -1.36 -7.37 23.94
N ASN A 78 -0.37 -7.96 23.26
CA ASN A 78 0.09 -9.33 23.46
C ASN A 78 1.61 -9.42 23.44
N ASP A 79 2.13 -10.54 23.93
CA ASP A 79 3.52 -10.94 23.73
C ASP A 79 3.72 -11.52 22.31
N LEU A 80 4.97 -11.62 21.86
CA LEU A 80 5.30 -12.38 20.66
C LEU A 80 5.01 -13.87 20.89
N PRO A 81 4.67 -14.64 19.84
CA PRO A 81 4.20 -16.02 19.99
C PRO A 81 5.27 -17.03 20.38
N GLY A 82 6.52 -16.63 20.54
CA GLY A 82 7.61 -17.52 20.90
C GLY A 82 8.81 -16.81 21.51
N SER A 83 9.62 -17.56 22.24
CA SER A 83 10.80 -17.06 22.98
C SER A 83 12.11 -17.11 22.19
N SER A 84 12.13 -17.70 21.00
CA SER A 84 13.32 -17.69 20.11
C SER A 84 13.43 -16.33 19.42
N THR A 85 13.86 -15.34 20.17
CA THR A 85 13.86 -13.92 19.73
C THR A 85 15.22 -13.43 19.26
N ALA A 86 16.29 -14.21 19.45
CA ALA A 86 17.64 -13.81 19.05
C ALA A 86 17.71 -13.43 17.55
N ASN A 87 18.12 -12.18 17.26
CA ASN A 87 18.20 -11.64 15.91
C ASN A 87 16.87 -11.67 15.12
N SER A 88 15.75 -11.89 15.78
CA SER A 88 14.44 -11.92 15.14
C SER A 88 13.89 -10.52 14.88
N PHE A 89 12.77 -10.48 14.18
CA PHE A 89 12.07 -9.25 13.84
C PHE A 89 10.70 -9.22 14.52
N ALA A 90 10.14 -8.03 14.68
CA ALA A 90 8.73 -7.83 14.97
C ALA A 90 8.21 -6.66 14.14
N LEU A 91 6.97 -6.76 13.68
CA LEU A 91 6.36 -5.79 12.80
C LEU A 91 5.12 -5.17 13.43
N ILE A 92 5.17 -3.85 13.60
CA ILE A 92 4.01 -3.04 13.98
C ILE A 92 3.53 -2.33 12.71
N GLY A 93 2.34 -2.65 12.21
CA GLY A 93 1.89 -2.12 10.93
C GLY A 93 0.38 -1.97 10.84
N THR A 94 -0.07 -1.18 9.87
CA THR A 94 -1.49 -1.08 9.53
C THR A 94 -1.96 -2.42 9.00
N ARG A 95 -3.10 -2.89 9.47
CA ARG A 95 -3.73 -4.09 8.95
C ARG A 95 -4.58 -3.76 7.76
N GLN A 96 -4.48 -4.53 6.71
CA GLN A 96 -5.37 -4.41 5.55
C GLN A 96 -6.77 -4.95 5.87
N TYR A 97 -6.88 -5.89 6.83
CA TYR A 97 -8.14 -6.47 7.28
C TYR A 97 -8.01 -7.03 8.72
N PRO A 98 -9.11 -7.21 9.46
CA PRO A 98 -9.08 -7.82 10.78
C PRO A 98 -8.49 -9.23 10.72
N GLY A 99 -7.44 -9.48 11.52
CA GLY A 99 -6.76 -10.79 11.54
C GLY A 99 -5.65 -10.96 10.51
N ASP A 100 -5.24 -9.87 9.84
CA ASP A 100 -4.09 -9.88 8.93
C ASP A 100 -2.86 -10.52 9.62
N PRO A 101 -2.38 -11.69 9.14
CA PRO A 101 -1.28 -12.42 9.77
C PRO A 101 0.10 -11.83 9.44
N LEU A 102 0.16 -10.79 8.61
CA LEU A 102 1.40 -10.20 8.13
C LEU A 102 2.03 -9.25 9.15
N VAL A 103 1.26 -8.74 10.12
CA VAL A 103 1.76 -7.87 11.17
C VAL A 103 1.60 -8.54 12.54
N ASP A 104 2.62 -8.42 13.38
CA ASP A 104 2.55 -8.92 14.76
C ASP A 104 1.64 -8.03 15.61
N PHE A 105 1.69 -6.71 15.39
CA PHE A 105 0.90 -5.73 16.11
C PHE A 105 0.25 -4.71 15.17
N ALA A 106 -1.02 -4.37 15.46
CA ALA A 106 -1.76 -3.42 14.66
C ALA A 106 -1.34 -1.97 14.93
N LEU A 107 -1.14 -1.21 13.86
CA LEU A 107 -0.92 0.23 13.86
C LEU A 107 -2.15 0.92 13.24
N PRO A 108 -2.74 1.96 13.86
CA PRO A 108 -3.79 2.74 13.21
C PRO A 108 -3.26 3.47 11.96
N PRO A 109 -4.07 3.60 10.90
CA PRO A 109 -3.71 4.43 9.75
C PRO A 109 -3.39 5.88 10.16
N GLY A 110 -2.43 6.47 9.48
CA GLY A 110 -1.98 7.85 9.78
C GLY A 110 -1.31 8.01 11.14
N PHE A 111 -0.82 6.94 11.75
CA PHE A 111 -0.14 7.02 13.05
C PHE A 111 1.18 7.79 12.95
N LEU A 112 2.01 7.46 11.96
CA LEU A 112 3.31 8.10 11.74
C LEU A 112 3.13 9.42 10.97
N PRO A 113 3.53 10.57 11.53
CA PRO A 113 3.59 11.82 10.78
C PRO A 113 4.68 11.77 9.70
N THR A 114 4.33 12.18 8.49
CA THR A 114 5.26 12.18 7.36
C THR A 114 6.15 13.43 7.33
N ASP A 115 5.73 14.50 7.97
CA ASP A 115 6.46 15.76 8.12
C ASP A 115 7.52 15.75 9.25
N GLY A 116 7.79 14.56 9.79
CA GLY A 116 8.79 14.34 10.82
C GLY A 116 8.21 14.31 12.23
N GLY A 117 9.05 13.84 13.15
CA GLY A 117 8.65 13.69 14.56
C GLY A 117 9.63 12.87 15.37
N THR A 118 9.24 12.60 16.60
CA THR A 118 9.98 11.73 17.52
C THR A 118 9.14 10.51 17.84
N LEU A 119 9.66 9.32 17.56
CA LEU A 119 9.06 8.04 17.87
C LEU A 119 9.77 7.42 19.06
N VAL A 120 9.02 6.92 20.04
CA VAL A 120 9.55 6.29 21.24
C VAL A 120 8.92 4.92 21.39
N PHE A 121 9.74 3.88 21.44
CA PHE A 121 9.32 2.51 21.71
C PHE A 121 9.73 2.08 23.11
N ALA A 122 8.78 1.58 23.88
CA ALA A 122 8.96 1.05 25.24
C ALA A 122 9.67 2.00 26.22
N GLY A 123 9.71 3.32 25.92
CA GLY A 123 10.43 4.32 26.72
C GLY A 123 11.96 4.23 26.64
N VAL A 124 12.51 3.30 25.84
CA VAL A 124 13.96 3.03 25.80
C VAL A 124 14.58 3.24 24.42
N ASP A 125 13.83 3.10 23.34
CA ASP A 125 14.32 3.33 21.98
C ASP A 125 13.65 4.58 21.42
N VAL A 126 14.46 5.59 21.08
CA VAL A 126 14.02 6.89 20.58
C VAL A 126 14.55 7.09 19.17
N TRP A 127 13.65 7.49 18.27
CA TRP A 127 14.00 7.84 16.91
C TRP A 127 13.42 9.21 16.55
N ASP A 128 14.27 10.22 16.47
CA ASP A 128 13.93 11.52 15.91
C ASP A 128 14.22 11.50 14.42
N TYR A 129 13.21 11.83 13.59
CA TYR A 129 13.32 11.84 12.14
C TYR A 129 12.78 13.15 11.56
N GLN A 130 13.45 13.66 10.52
CA GLN A 130 13.10 14.94 9.90
C GLN A 130 11.92 14.82 8.98
N GLU A 131 11.87 13.74 8.22
CA GLU A 131 10.83 13.43 7.24
C GLU A 131 10.71 11.91 7.12
N LEU A 132 9.50 11.41 6.99
CA LEU A 132 9.22 10.04 6.58
C LEU A 132 8.78 10.06 5.13
N PRO A 133 9.57 9.51 4.19
CA PRO A 133 9.18 9.48 2.79
C PRO A 133 7.82 8.81 2.61
N ALA A 134 6.88 9.53 2.02
CA ALA A 134 5.52 9.08 1.77
C ALA A 134 5.27 8.90 0.27
N ASN A 135 6.22 8.30 -0.43
CA ASN A 135 6.13 8.04 -1.88
C ASN A 135 5.67 6.62 -2.22
N GLY A 136 5.44 5.78 -1.18
CA GLY A 136 4.97 4.41 -1.34
C GLY A 136 6.06 3.37 -1.64
N TYR A 137 7.33 3.76 -1.78
CA TYR A 137 8.43 2.83 -2.07
C TYR A 137 9.72 3.07 -1.28
N THR A 138 9.86 4.19 -0.60
CA THR A 138 11.06 4.50 0.19
C THR A 138 10.85 4.12 1.65
N VAL A 139 11.78 3.35 2.18
CA VAL A 139 11.85 2.99 3.60
C VAL A 139 12.84 3.91 4.30
N LEU A 140 12.45 4.49 5.42
CA LEU A 140 13.36 5.24 6.28
C LEU A 140 14.04 4.26 7.26
N THR A 141 15.38 4.22 7.22
CA THR A 141 16.20 3.45 8.15
C THR A 141 16.96 4.37 9.11
N ARG A 142 17.58 3.82 10.12
CA ARG A 142 18.44 4.61 11.05
C ARG A 142 19.60 5.32 10.36
N THR A 143 20.04 4.85 9.20
CA THR A 143 21.11 5.44 8.41
C THR A 143 20.64 6.45 7.38
N GLY A 144 19.34 6.66 7.28
CA GLY A 144 18.70 7.60 6.35
C GLY A 144 17.72 6.93 5.40
N PRO A 145 17.12 7.69 4.49
CA PRO A 145 16.21 7.13 3.49
C PRO A 145 16.99 6.18 2.58
N THR A 146 16.49 4.97 2.46
CA THR A 146 16.97 4.03 1.47
C THR A 146 15.95 4.04 0.35
N THR A 147 16.26 4.72 -0.74
CA THR A 147 15.51 4.52 -1.97
C THR A 147 15.81 3.11 -2.40
N ASN A 148 14.79 2.28 -2.44
CA ASN A 148 14.87 1.05 -3.17
C ASN A 148 14.94 1.40 -4.65
N PRO A 149 16.07 1.22 -5.31
CA PRO A 149 16.07 1.13 -6.75
C PRO A 149 15.18 -0.04 -7.16
N PRO A 150 14.69 -0.09 -8.39
CA PRO A 150 13.83 -1.18 -8.85
C PRO A 150 14.43 -2.59 -8.70
N GLU A 151 15.65 -2.69 -8.26
CA GLU A 151 16.34 -3.95 -7.97
C GLU A 151 16.31 -4.20 -6.46
N TYR A 152 15.22 -4.78 -6.00
CA TYR A 152 14.99 -5.09 -4.60
C TYR A 152 16.02 -6.05 -4.04
N SER A 153 16.98 -5.54 -3.36
CA SER A 153 17.76 -6.31 -2.41
C SER A 153 17.26 -6.04 -0.99
N GLY A 154 16.28 -6.80 -0.56
CA GLY A 154 16.27 -7.23 0.82
C GLY A 154 15.55 -6.41 1.89
N TRP A 155 14.81 -5.35 1.62
CA TRP A 155 14.03 -4.65 2.66
C TRP A 155 12.56 -5.09 2.67
N LEU A 156 12.39 -6.36 2.94
CA LEU A 156 11.08 -6.89 3.25
C LEU A 156 10.87 -6.70 4.74
N ALA A 157 9.83 -5.95 5.13
CA ALA A 157 9.42 -5.90 6.51
C ALA A 157 9.12 -7.32 6.99
N ARG A 158 9.64 -7.72 8.14
CA ARG A 158 9.53 -9.08 8.66
C ARG A 158 8.75 -9.07 9.95
N SER A 159 7.73 -9.89 10.02
CA SER A 159 7.08 -10.26 11.27
C SER A 159 7.92 -11.27 12.06
N PHE A 160 7.57 -11.50 13.32
CA PHE A 160 8.24 -12.45 14.18
C PHE A 160 8.18 -13.89 13.64
N THR A 161 7.10 -14.26 12.99
CA THR A 161 6.96 -15.60 12.36
C THR A 161 7.78 -15.77 11.09
N GLY A 162 8.60 -14.77 10.73
CA GLY A 162 9.39 -14.77 9.51
C GLY A 162 8.56 -14.56 8.24
N ARG A 163 7.28 -14.27 8.39
CA ARG A 163 6.44 -13.85 7.26
C ARG A 163 6.92 -12.49 6.80
N MET A 164 7.34 -12.46 5.58
CA MET A 164 7.82 -11.24 4.96
C MET A 164 6.59 -10.49 4.45
N THR A 165 6.31 -9.33 5.03
CA THR A 165 5.36 -8.38 4.44
C THR A 165 6.03 -7.64 3.29
N GLY A 166 6.76 -8.34 2.45
CA GLY A 166 7.35 -7.78 1.26
C GLY A 166 6.35 -7.18 0.31
N LEU A 167 5.11 -7.21 0.72
CA LEU A 167 3.98 -6.85 -0.09
C LEU A 167 2.97 -6.06 0.72
N ILE A 168 3.37 -4.94 1.16
CA ILE A 168 2.46 -3.84 1.01
C ILE A 168 2.50 -3.59 -0.50
N ALA A 169 1.59 -4.19 -1.22
CA ALA A 169 1.39 -3.84 -2.61
C ALA A 169 1.25 -2.33 -2.61
N ILE A 170 2.23 -1.63 -3.18
CA ILE A 170 2.16 -0.17 -3.26
C ILE A 170 1.01 0.09 -4.20
N THR A 171 -0.11 0.41 -3.60
CA THR A 171 -1.32 0.76 -4.32
C THR A 171 -1.48 2.26 -4.20
N ASP A 172 -1.63 2.93 -5.32
CA ASP A 172 -2.01 4.33 -5.37
C ASP A 172 -3.44 4.48 -5.89
N PRO A 173 -4.15 5.52 -5.47
CA PRO A 173 -5.43 5.83 -6.05
C PRO A 173 -5.26 6.22 -7.52
N VAL A 174 -5.99 5.55 -8.38
CA VAL A 174 -6.20 5.94 -9.77
C VAL A 174 -7.40 6.87 -9.79
N ILE A 175 -7.15 8.16 -9.96
CA ILE A 175 -8.15 9.23 -9.83
C ILE A 175 -8.84 9.45 -11.16
N GLU A 176 -10.18 9.50 -11.16
CA GLU A 176 -10.98 9.83 -12.34
C GLU A 176 -11.17 11.33 -12.49
N TYR A 177 -10.98 11.83 -13.71
CA TYR A 177 -11.26 13.18 -14.16
C TYR A 177 -12.28 13.17 -15.30
N TYR A 178 -13.06 14.24 -15.40
CA TYR A 178 -14.01 14.46 -16.47
C TYR A 178 -13.83 15.86 -17.07
N ASN A 179 -13.84 15.92 -18.40
CA ASN A 179 -13.83 17.15 -19.17
C ASN A 179 -15.20 17.35 -19.82
N GLN A 180 -15.96 18.30 -19.30
CA GLN A 180 -17.32 18.58 -19.78
C GLN A 180 -17.39 19.07 -21.22
N MET A 181 -16.38 19.75 -21.71
CA MET A 181 -16.39 20.28 -23.09
C MET A 181 -16.14 19.20 -24.13
N LEU A 182 -15.31 18.22 -23.78
CA LEU A 182 -15.02 17.06 -24.62
C LEU A 182 -16.03 15.93 -24.38
N ASP A 183 -16.69 15.93 -23.22
CA ASP A 183 -17.47 14.80 -22.71
C ASP A 183 -16.60 13.54 -22.61
N HIS A 184 -15.39 13.71 -22.06
CA HIS A 184 -14.37 12.67 -21.95
C HIS A 184 -13.97 12.41 -20.51
N TYR A 185 -13.64 11.14 -20.23
CA TYR A 185 -13.07 10.69 -18.98
C TYR A 185 -11.58 10.42 -19.14
N PHE A 186 -10.84 10.62 -18.06
CA PHE A 186 -9.41 10.33 -17.95
C PHE A 186 -9.12 9.78 -16.55
N ILE A 187 -8.22 8.82 -16.45
CA ILE A 187 -7.78 8.26 -15.17
C ILE A 187 -6.25 8.36 -15.04
N SER A 188 -5.75 8.65 -13.84
CA SER A 188 -4.32 8.60 -13.59
C SER A 188 -3.97 8.26 -12.13
N ALA A 189 -2.90 7.48 -11.97
CA ALA A 189 -2.16 7.29 -10.73
C ALA A 189 -0.86 8.12 -10.70
N SER A 190 -0.52 8.79 -11.80
CA SER A 190 0.70 9.57 -11.95
C SER A 190 0.59 10.91 -11.24
N GLN A 191 1.46 11.17 -10.27
CA GLN A 191 1.44 12.45 -9.55
C GLN A 191 1.64 13.67 -10.48
N PRO A 192 2.56 13.64 -11.49
CA PRO A 192 2.68 14.72 -12.46
C PRO A 192 1.37 15.05 -13.22
N ASP A 193 0.59 14.02 -13.59
CA ASP A 193 -0.70 14.22 -14.24
C ASP A 193 -1.71 14.84 -13.28
N ILE A 194 -1.80 14.29 -12.06
CA ILE A 194 -2.68 14.77 -11.00
C ILE A 194 -2.40 16.25 -10.70
N ASP A 195 -1.13 16.62 -10.52
CA ASP A 195 -0.72 18.00 -10.27
C ASP A 195 -1.04 18.93 -11.46
N ALA A 196 -0.94 18.44 -12.69
CA ALA A 196 -1.24 19.21 -13.88
C ALA A 196 -2.74 19.48 -14.04
N LEU A 197 -3.56 18.47 -13.74
CA LEU A 197 -5.02 18.56 -13.85
C LEU A 197 -5.62 19.37 -12.68
N ASP A 198 -5.20 19.09 -11.44
CA ASP A 198 -5.72 19.77 -10.25
C ASP A 198 -5.33 21.25 -10.19
N SER A 199 -4.13 21.60 -10.66
CA SER A 199 -3.70 23.01 -10.75
C SER A 199 -4.36 23.78 -11.89
N GLY A 200 -5.12 23.12 -12.78
CA GLY A 200 -5.70 23.71 -13.98
C GLY A 200 -4.69 24.03 -15.08
N ARG A 201 -3.46 23.54 -14.99
CA ARG A 201 -2.44 23.69 -16.06
C ARG A 201 -2.91 23.04 -17.36
N ILE A 202 -3.66 21.94 -17.24
CA ILE A 202 -4.43 21.35 -18.34
C ILE A 202 -5.90 21.71 -18.10
N PRO A 203 -6.46 22.66 -18.83
CA PRO A 203 -7.78 23.22 -18.53
C PRO A 203 -8.92 22.27 -18.90
N GLY A 204 -10.06 22.47 -18.27
CA GLY A 204 -11.32 21.77 -18.58
C GLY A 204 -11.54 20.49 -17.81
N TRP A 205 -10.52 19.91 -17.18
CA TRP A 205 -10.62 18.67 -16.40
C TRP A 205 -10.95 18.94 -14.93
N LYS A 206 -11.84 18.13 -14.37
CA LYS A 206 -12.23 18.17 -12.96
C LYS A 206 -12.31 16.75 -12.41
N ARG A 207 -11.89 16.55 -11.16
CA ARG A 207 -12.12 15.29 -10.46
C ARG A 207 -13.62 15.00 -10.38
N THR A 208 -14.00 13.77 -10.66
CA THR A 208 -15.39 13.30 -10.51
C THR A 208 -15.73 12.94 -9.06
N GLY A 209 -14.74 12.67 -8.24
CA GLY A 209 -14.85 12.03 -6.93
C GLY A 209 -14.66 10.53 -6.98
N GLU A 210 -14.74 9.92 -8.16
CA GLU A 210 -14.50 8.48 -8.34
C GLU A 210 -13.02 8.16 -8.40
N LEU A 211 -12.68 7.01 -7.86
CA LEU A 211 -11.33 6.44 -7.91
C LEU A 211 -11.38 4.93 -7.68
N PHE A 212 -10.32 4.26 -7.99
CA PHE A 212 -10.02 2.90 -7.55
C PHE A 212 -8.54 2.78 -7.19
N THR A 213 -8.17 1.74 -6.46
CA THR A 213 -6.78 1.52 -6.04
C THR A 213 -6.11 0.53 -6.98
N ALA A 214 -4.94 0.87 -7.52
CA ALA A 214 -4.17 -0.02 -8.38
C ALA A 214 -2.72 -0.16 -7.88
N TRP A 215 -2.06 -1.25 -8.24
CA TRP A 215 -0.64 -1.43 -7.93
C TRP A 215 0.21 -0.50 -8.79
N THR A 216 1.23 0.11 -8.17
CA THR A 216 2.14 1.04 -8.86
C THR A 216 3.51 0.46 -9.12
N SER A 217 3.78 -0.77 -8.67
CA SER A 217 5.04 -1.47 -8.93
C SER A 217 4.84 -2.97 -9.09
N PRO A 218 5.47 -3.61 -10.11
CA PRO A 218 5.45 -5.05 -10.29
C PRO A 218 6.41 -5.79 -9.35
N LEU A 219 7.34 -5.06 -8.73
CA LEU A 219 8.55 -5.61 -8.14
C LEU A 219 8.36 -6.22 -6.76
N LEU A 220 7.21 -5.96 -6.13
CA LEU A 220 6.93 -6.49 -4.80
C LEU A 220 6.57 -7.98 -4.78
N LEU A 221 6.39 -8.58 -5.94
CA LEU A 221 5.82 -9.92 -6.06
C LEU A 221 6.86 -11.01 -6.33
N SER A 222 8.06 -10.64 -6.80
CA SER A 222 9.12 -11.61 -7.11
C SER A 222 10.07 -11.92 -5.96
N ALA A 223 9.97 -11.23 -4.83
CA ALA A 223 10.91 -11.36 -3.72
C ALA A 223 10.41 -12.27 -2.57
N VAL A 224 9.27 -12.94 -2.71
CA VAL A 224 8.73 -13.83 -1.68
C VAL A 224 9.27 -15.24 -1.88
N PRO A 225 10.04 -15.81 -0.92
CA PRO A 225 10.56 -17.18 -1.00
C PRO A 225 9.50 -18.27 -0.96
N TYR A 226 8.24 -17.92 -0.78
CA TYR A 226 7.09 -18.81 -0.73
C TYR A 226 6.26 -18.74 -2.01
N GLY A 227 6.77 -19.31 -3.09
CA GLY A 227 6.01 -19.50 -4.32
C GLY A 227 5.43 -18.20 -4.86
N ASP A 228 5.44 -18.04 -6.13
CA ASP A 228 4.87 -16.92 -6.87
C ASP A 228 3.46 -16.56 -6.34
N GLN A 229 3.40 -15.60 -5.41
CA GLN A 229 2.16 -15.08 -4.81
C GLN A 229 1.73 -13.78 -5.51
N SER A 230 2.38 -13.44 -6.63
CA SER A 230 1.80 -12.46 -7.53
C SER A 230 0.37 -12.91 -7.85
N PRO A 231 -0.61 -12.01 -7.80
CA PRO A 231 -1.89 -12.35 -8.42
C PRO A 231 -1.61 -12.87 -9.82
N PRO A 232 -2.03 -14.10 -10.16
CA PRO A 232 -1.70 -14.69 -11.45
C PRO A 232 -2.04 -13.70 -12.55
N GLY A 233 -1.07 -13.41 -13.43
CA GLY A 233 -1.30 -12.52 -14.57
C GLY A 233 -1.23 -11.02 -14.27
N MET A 234 -0.70 -10.57 -13.11
CA MET A 234 -0.45 -9.14 -12.90
C MET A 234 0.61 -8.64 -13.88
N GLY A 235 0.31 -7.53 -14.54
CA GLY A 235 1.18 -6.89 -15.50
C GLY A 235 0.96 -5.38 -15.58
N PRO A 236 1.86 -4.69 -16.32
CA PRO A 236 1.72 -3.26 -16.52
C PRO A 236 0.50 -2.92 -17.38
N VAL A 237 -0.15 -1.82 -17.06
CA VAL A 237 -1.25 -1.25 -17.83
C VAL A 237 -0.68 -0.21 -18.78
N CYS A 238 -0.79 -0.45 -20.09
CA CYS A 238 -0.42 0.54 -21.08
C CYS A 238 -1.38 1.73 -21.10
N ARG A 239 -0.88 2.93 -21.40
CA ARG A 239 -1.68 4.11 -21.71
C ARG A 239 -1.35 4.61 -23.11
N LEU A 240 -2.36 4.59 -23.95
CA LEU A 240 -2.31 5.11 -25.31
C LEU A 240 -3.09 6.42 -25.39
N TYR A 241 -2.62 7.35 -26.18
CA TYR A 241 -3.25 8.65 -26.41
C TYR A 241 -3.59 8.85 -27.88
N LEU A 242 -4.81 9.29 -28.15
CA LEU A 242 -5.25 9.86 -29.44
C LEU A 242 -5.10 11.37 -29.37
N PRO A 243 -4.27 12.01 -30.23
CA PRO A 243 -4.11 13.46 -30.23
C PRO A 243 -5.41 14.23 -30.55
N PRO A 244 -5.48 15.55 -30.26
CA PRO A 244 -6.54 16.41 -30.73
C PRO A 244 -6.70 16.30 -32.25
N GLY A 245 -7.93 16.18 -32.71
CA GLY A 245 -8.27 15.92 -34.13
C GLY A 245 -8.48 14.43 -34.47
N GLU A 246 -7.92 13.53 -33.66
CA GLU A 246 -8.14 12.08 -33.76
C GLU A 246 -9.03 11.55 -32.63
N GLY A 247 -9.42 12.40 -31.67
CA GLY A 247 -10.29 12.03 -30.56
C GLY A 247 -9.96 12.69 -29.23
N ASP A 248 -8.72 13.15 -28.99
CA ASP A 248 -8.24 13.73 -27.74
C ASP A 248 -8.59 12.84 -26.53
N SER A 249 -8.18 11.58 -26.59
CA SER A 249 -8.69 10.52 -25.73
C SER A 249 -7.61 9.52 -25.35
N HIS A 250 -7.84 8.82 -24.25
CA HIS A 250 -6.91 7.82 -23.73
C HIS A 250 -7.54 6.42 -23.71
N PHE A 251 -6.69 5.43 -23.96
CA PHE A 251 -7.02 4.01 -23.86
C PHE A 251 -6.03 3.31 -22.92
N TYR A 252 -6.56 2.46 -22.04
CA TYR A 252 -5.76 1.68 -21.08
C TYR A 252 -6.08 0.20 -21.20
N SER A 253 -5.04 -0.63 -21.11
CA SER A 253 -5.22 -2.08 -21.03
C SER A 253 -4.11 -2.76 -20.23
N ALA A 254 -4.47 -3.76 -19.42
CA ALA A 254 -3.56 -4.68 -18.76
C ALA A 254 -3.07 -5.81 -19.68
N SER A 255 -3.65 -5.91 -20.90
CA SER A 255 -3.26 -6.90 -21.89
C SER A 255 -2.26 -6.33 -22.89
N PRO A 256 -0.99 -6.79 -22.91
CA PRO A 256 -0.02 -6.36 -23.91
C PRO A 256 -0.48 -6.63 -25.34
N ALA A 257 -1.20 -7.72 -25.55
CA ALA A 257 -1.76 -8.07 -26.86
C ALA A 257 -2.84 -7.07 -27.31
N GLU A 258 -3.71 -6.61 -26.38
CA GLU A 258 -4.72 -5.61 -26.67
C GLU A 258 -4.09 -4.23 -26.91
N CYS A 259 -3.07 -3.85 -26.14
CA CYS A 259 -2.29 -2.63 -26.39
C CYS A 259 -1.68 -2.62 -27.81
N ALA A 260 -1.09 -3.74 -28.22
CA ALA A 260 -0.52 -3.89 -29.56
C ALA A 260 -1.60 -3.84 -30.64
N ALA A 261 -2.72 -4.51 -30.43
CA ALA A 261 -3.85 -4.53 -31.36
C ALA A 261 -4.49 -3.15 -31.54
N ALA A 262 -4.70 -2.40 -30.46
CA ALA A 262 -5.25 -1.03 -30.52
C ALA A 262 -4.34 -0.10 -31.35
N ARG A 263 -3.03 -0.14 -31.15
CA ARG A 263 -2.06 0.63 -31.95
C ARG A 263 -2.00 0.21 -33.41
N ALA A 264 -2.17 -1.08 -33.69
CA ALA A 264 -2.22 -1.58 -35.07
C ALA A 264 -3.49 -1.18 -35.80
N ALA A 265 -4.62 -1.20 -35.10
CA ALA A 265 -5.93 -0.82 -35.64
C ALA A 265 -6.06 0.70 -35.87
N HIS A 266 -5.47 1.50 -34.98
CA HIS A 266 -5.54 2.95 -35.03
C HIS A 266 -4.12 3.56 -34.95
N ARG A 267 -3.59 3.90 -36.11
CA ARG A 267 -2.19 4.38 -36.22
C ARG A 267 -1.91 5.72 -35.55
N ALA A 268 -2.96 6.48 -35.22
CA ALA A 268 -2.83 7.74 -34.49
C ALA A 268 -2.53 7.55 -32.99
N TYR A 269 -2.71 6.35 -32.44
CA TYR A 269 -2.35 6.09 -31.04
C TYR A 269 -0.85 6.25 -30.78
N VAL A 270 -0.54 7.14 -29.86
CA VAL A 270 0.80 7.35 -29.29
C VAL A 270 0.88 6.58 -27.97
N MET A 271 1.95 5.81 -27.77
CA MET A 271 2.22 5.20 -26.47
C MET A 271 2.78 6.29 -25.54
N GLU A 272 2.02 6.68 -24.51
CA GLU A 272 2.50 7.62 -23.50
C GLU A 272 3.30 6.92 -22.42
N THR A 273 2.82 5.74 -21.97
CA THR A 273 3.56 4.88 -21.06
C THR A 273 3.12 3.43 -21.24
N ASP A 274 4.02 2.50 -21.02
CA ASP A 274 3.75 1.07 -20.97
C ASP A 274 3.35 0.58 -19.56
N SER A 275 3.43 1.46 -18.56
CA SER A 275 3.21 1.15 -17.13
C SER A 275 2.56 2.32 -16.38
N ALA A 276 1.33 2.68 -16.75
CA ALA A 276 0.57 3.71 -16.05
C ALA A 276 0.25 3.32 -14.60
N PHE A 277 0.01 2.07 -14.37
CA PHE A 277 -0.14 1.34 -13.10
C PHE A 277 -0.10 -0.16 -13.42
N TYR A 278 -0.35 -1.03 -12.43
CA TYR A 278 -0.36 -2.48 -12.63
C TYR A 278 -1.70 -3.08 -12.27
N ALA A 279 -2.13 -4.10 -13.02
CA ALA A 279 -3.39 -4.80 -12.83
C ALA A 279 -3.26 -6.26 -13.27
N SER A 280 -4.14 -7.13 -12.79
CA SER A 280 -4.28 -8.48 -13.29
C SER A 280 -5.32 -8.54 -14.40
N LEU A 281 -5.22 -9.55 -15.27
CA LEU A 281 -6.30 -9.87 -16.18
C LEU A 281 -7.38 -10.69 -15.44
N PRO A 282 -8.68 -10.47 -15.73
CA PRO A 282 -9.74 -11.30 -15.22
C PRO A 282 -9.70 -12.69 -15.86
N ASP A 283 -10.37 -13.65 -15.24
CA ASP A 283 -10.60 -14.95 -15.88
C ASP A 283 -11.28 -14.76 -17.25
N PRO A 284 -10.71 -15.31 -18.32
CA PRO A 284 -11.16 -15.01 -19.69
C PRO A 284 -12.58 -15.50 -20.00
N VAL A 285 -13.13 -16.43 -19.22
CA VAL A 285 -14.47 -17.00 -19.44
C VAL A 285 -15.49 -16.36 -18.50
N THR A 286 -15.17 -16.30 -17.22
CA THR A 286 -16.12 -15.84 -16.20
C THR A 286 -16.02 -14.34 -15.93
N GLY A 287 -14.89 -13.71 -16.26
CA GLY A 287 -14.60 -12.32 -15.88
C GLY A 287 -14.30 -12.16 -14.39
N ALA A 288 -14.07 -13.25 -13.66
CA ALA A 288 -13.79 -13.19 -12.24
C ALA A 288 -12.38 -12.63 -11.98
N CYS A 289 -12.28 -11.81 -10.94
CA CYS A 289 -11.02 -11.37 -10.39
C CYS A 289 -10.51 -12.33 -9.31
N GLY A 290 -9.21 -12.31 -9.04
CA GLY A 290 -8.61 -13.08 -7.97
C GLY A 290 -9.09 -12.64 -6.59
N TYR A 291 -8.69 -13.39 -5.57
CA TYR A 291 -8.99 -13.05 -4.18
C TYR A 291 -8.40 -11.67 -3.85
N ASP A 292 -9.15 -10.85 -3.09
CA ASP A 292 -8.82 -9.46 -2.73
C ASP A 292 -8.59 -8.51 -3.92
N GLN A 293 -9.15 -8.81 -5.08
CA GLN A 293 -9.11 -7.95 -6.24
C GLN A 293 -10.49 -7.39 -6.57
N VAL A 294 -10.51 -6.18 -7.08
CA VAL A 294 -11.71 -5.46 -7.50
C VAL A 294 -11.75 -5.39 -9.03
N PRO A 295 -12.88 -5.74 -9.65
CA PRO A 295 -13.05 -5.62 -11.10
C PRO A 295 -13.09 -4.16 -11.54
N VAL A 296 -12.43 -3.85 -12.65
CA VAL A 296 -12.55 -2.58 -13.36
C VAL A 296 -13.24 -2.81 -14.68
N TYR A 297 -14.25 -2.00 -14.92
CA TYR A 297 -15.08 -2.00 -16.12
C TYR A 297 -14.62 -0.90 -17.07
N ARG A 298 -14.52 -1.20 -18.36
CA ARG A 298 -14.25 -0.24 -19.41
C ARG A 298 -15.48 -0.08 -20.28
N LEU A 299 -15.86 1.16 -20.52
CA LEU A 299 -17.08 1.56 -21.22
C LEU A 299 -16.71 2.53 -22.33
N TRP A 300 -16.94 2.12 -23.57
CA TRP A 300 -16.65 2.91 -24.76
C TRP A 300 -17.86 3.77 -25.13
N ASN A 301 -17.64 5.07 -25.42
CA ASN A 301 -18.69 6.01 -25.78
C ASN A 301 -19.32 5.76 -27.17
N ALA A 302 -18.77 4.83 -27.95
CA ALA A 302 -19.23 4.48 -29.30
C ALA A 302 -19.32 5.69 -30.28
N ARG A 303 -18.54 6.75 -30.03
CA ARG A 303 -18.49 7.97 -30.87
C ARG A 303 -17.21 8.00 -31.70
N VAL A 304 -17.16 8.95 -32.64
CA VAL A 304 -15.98 9.17 -33.49
C VAL A 304 -14.77 9.62 -32.68
N ASP A 305 -14.99 10.37 -31.61
CA ASP A 305 -13.95 10.84 -30.68
C ASP A 305 -13.43 9.75 -29.70
N SER A 306 -14.07 8.57 -29.71
CA SER A 306 -13.60 7.32 -29.12
C SER A 306 -13.05 7.41 -27.68
N ASN A 307 -13.81 7.94 -26.72
CA ASN A 307 -13.40 7.97 -25.32
C ASN A 307 -13.87 6.74 -24.53
N HIS A 308 -13.08 6.36 -23.54
CA HIS A 308 -13.38 5.26 -22.62
C HIS A 308 -13.48 5.76 -21.18
N ARG A 309 -14.50 5.32 -20.47
CA ARG A 309 -14.59 5.45 -19.02
C ARG A 309 -14.17 4.17 -18.33
N TYR A 310 -13.40 4.30 -17.24
CA TYR A 310 -12.95 3.18 -16.40
C TYR A 310 -13.48 3.36 -14.99
N THR A 311 -14.13 2.35 -14.45
CA THR A 311 -14.69 2.40 -13.09
C THR A 311 -14.66 1.04 -12.40
N ALA A 312 -14.46 1.03 -11.10
CA ALA A 312 -14.62 -0.15 -10.26
C ALA A 312 -16.06 -0.30 -9.74
N SER A 313 -16.91 0.70 -9.95
CA SER A 313 -18.30 0.71 -9.50
C SER A 313 -19.22 0.02 -10.51
N LEU A 314 -19.87 -1.05 -10.05
CA LEU A 314 -20.90 -1.73 -10.84
C LEU A 314 -22.11 -0.81 -11.13
N ALA A 315 -22.47 0.05 -10.17
CA ALA A 315 -23.56 1.00 -10.33
C ALA A 315 -23.26 2.05 -11.41
N ILE A 316 -22.02 2.57 -11.45
CA ILE A 316 -21.59 3.49 -12.50
C ILE A 316 -21.56 2.79 -13.86
N ARG A 317 -21.04 1.55 -13.93
CA ARG A 317 -21.09 0.76 -15.16
C ARG A 317 -22.52 0.67 -15.68
N ASP A 318 -23.45 0.25 -14.83
CA ASP A 318 -24.86 0.04 -15.23
C ASP A 318 -25.51 1.36 -15.66
N PHE A 319 -25.22 2.46 -14.96
CA PHE A 319 -25.67 3.79 -15.38
C PHE A 319 -25.14 4.17 -16.77
N MET A 320 -23.84 3.96 -17.05
CA MET A 320 -23.25 4.28 -18.35
C MET A 320 -23.86 3.49 -19.50
N LEU A 321 -24.28 2.23 -19.25
CA LEU A 321 -25.01 1.45 -20.24
C LEU A 321 -26.35 2.13 -20.63
N THR A 322 -27.04 2.75 -19.68
CA THR A 322 -28.26 3.53 -19.97
C THR A 322 -27.98 4.80 -20.79
N GLN A 323 -26.74 5.28 -20.76
CA GLN A 323 -26.28 6.44 -21.55
C GLN A 323 -25.77 6.05 -22.95
N GLY A 324 -25.87 4.76 -23.31
CA GLY A 324 -25.47 4.26 -24.64
C GLY A 324 -24.00 3.88 -24.76
N TYR A 325 -23.26 3.83 -23.67
CA TYR A 325 -21.90 3.29 -23.69
C TYR A 325 -21.89 1.80 -23.92
N VAL A 326 -20.88 1.31 -24.61
CA VAL A 326 -20.67 -0.12 -24.91
C VAL A 326 -19.68 -0.73 -23.92
N PRO A 327 -20.06 -1.80 -23.19
CA PRO A 327 -19.16 -2.42 -22.24
C PRO A 327 -18.16 -3.32 -22.99
N GLU A 328 -16.89 -3.23 -22.60
CA GLU A 328 -15.80 -4.03 -23.13
C GLU A 328 -15.23 -4.94 -22.04
N GLY A 329 -14.61 -6.06 -22.42
CA GLY A 329 -13.99 -7.01 -21.49
C GLY A 329 -14.62 -8.41 -21.54
N THR A 330 -14.35 -9.21 -20.54
CA THR A 330 -14.68 -10.64 -20.45
C THR A 330 -15.76 -10.94 -19.41
N GLY A 331 -16.37 -12.10 -19.54
CA GLY A 331 -17.43 -12.57 -18.66
C GLY A 331 -18.75 -11.79 -18.77
N PRO A 332 -19.76 -12.16 -17.96
CA PRO A 332 -21.09 -11.54 -18.00
C PRO A 332 -21.07 -10.03 -17.69
N ASN A 333 -20.18 -9.62 -16.79
CA ASN A 333 -20.06 -8.23 -16.37
C ASN A 333 -19.09 -7.40 -17.21
N ARG A 334 -18.43 -8.00 -18.21
CA ARG A 334 -17.48 -7.31 -19.10
C ARG A 334 -16.34 -6.64 -18.32
N VAL A 335 -15.61 -7.44 -17.51
CA VAL A 335 -14.46 -6.99 -16.75
C VAL A 335 -13.24 -6.89 -17.66
N THR A 336 -12.49 -5.79 -17.61
CA THR A 336 -11.29 -5.59 -18.42
C THR A 336 -10.00 -5.83 -17.67
N MET A 337 -9.97 -5.51 -16.38
CA MET A 337 -8.82 -5.72 -15.50
C MET A 337 -9.26 -5.84 -14.05
N CYS A 338 -8.38 -6.39 -13.22
CA CYS A 338 -8.57 -6.55 -11.79
C CYS A 338 -7.47 -5.80 -11.05
N VAL A 339 -7.85 -4.98 -10.08
CA VAL A 339 -6.94 -4.12 -9.32
C VAL A 339 -6.95 -4.50 -7.86
N GLY A 340 -6.04 -3.96 -7.06
CA GLY A 340 -6.00 -4.22 -5.63
C GLY A 340 -7.29 -3.78 -4.95
N GLY A 341 -7.86 -4.63 -4.11
CA GLY A 341 -8.96 -4.28 -3.23
C GLY A 341 -8.44 -3.39 -2.10
N GLY A 342 -8.47 -2.08 -2.27
CA GLY A 342 -8.41 -1.15 -1.15
C GLY A 342 -9.75 -1.16 -0.46
N ILE A 343 -9.78 -1.37 0.86
CA ILE A 343 -11.01 -1.24 1.64
C ILE A 343 -11.31 0.26 1.69
N PHE A 344 -12.15 0.73 0.79
CA PHE A 344 -12.88 1.96 1.02
C PHE A 344 -14.24 1.52 1.58
N GLU A 345 -14.37 1.51 2.90
CA GLU A 345 -15.69 1.56 3.52
C GLU A 345 -16.25 2.97 3.27
N ASP A 346 -17.46 3.02 2.69
CA ASP A 346 -18.29 4.21 2.51
C ASP A 346 -18.60 4.89 3.86
#